data_064b33ae288091811aec1a1a887734fc
#
_entry.id   064b33ae288091811aec1a1a887734fc
#
_cell.length_a   1.000
_cell.length_b   1.000
_cell.length_c   1.000
_cell.angle_alpha   90.00
_cell.angle_beta   90.00
_cell.angle_gamma   90.00
#
_symmetry.space_group_name_H-M   'P 1'
#
loop_
_entity.id
_entity.type
_entity.pdbx_description
1 polymer ?
#
loop_
_entity_poly.entity_id
_entity_poly.type
_entity_poly.pdbx_seq_one_letter_code
_entity_poly.pdbx_strand_id
1 'polypeptide(L)'
;GKEDETVLSPPPLSLLWERPIRRDRKVATDQNGWTERTYLKDDGAYRIEEHGMTVDARGLLTYRSYRDDPLSAEAIYGYQIRQSRDHWNATVECDLRVSCNAQRFRVKGEFRALEDGGLVADRPVDFKVQRRWV
;
A
#
# COMPACT_ATOMS: atom_id res chain seq x y z
N GLY A 1 -35.40 17.51 -14.96
CA GLY A 1 -35.02 17.36 -14.78
C GLY A 1 -34.26 17.31 -14.34
N LYS A 2 -33.94 17.42 -14.26
CA LYS A 2 -33.31 17.26 -13.87
C LYS A 2 -33.07 17.13 -12.89
N GLU A 3 -33.40 17.16 -12.67
CA GLU A 3 -33.43 16.90 -11.88
C GLU A 3 -33.18 16.29 -11.21
N ASP A 4 -33.30 16.10 -11.21
CA ASP A 4 -33.07 15.44 -10.67
C ASP A 4 -32.30 14.79 -10.37
N GLU A 5 -31.95 15.09 -10.74
CA GLU A 5 -30.89 14.55 -10.42
C GLU A 5 -30.38 14.73 -9.17
N THR A 6 -31.09 14.71 -8.27
CA THR A 6 -30.73 14.62 -6.90
C THR A 6 -30.16 13.25 -6.66
N VAL A 7 -28.88 13.15 -6.78
CA VAL A 7 -28.20 11.94 -6.35
C VAL A 7 -28.32 11.90 -4.84
N LEU A 8 -29.15 10.99 -4.36
CA LEU A 8 -29.24 10.75 -2.94
C LEU A 8 -27.95 10.06 -2.50
N SER A 9 -27.11 10.78 -1.77
CA SER A 9 -25.96 10.17 -1.15
C SER A 9 -26.44 9.13 -0.14
N PRO A 10 -25.84 7.94 -0.08
CA PRO A 10 -26.15 7.01 0.99
C PRO A 10 -25.83 7.65 2.33
N PRO A 11 -26.54 7.30 3.41
CA PRO A 11 -26.19 7.80 4.73
C PRO A 11 -24.75 7.41 5.08
N PRO A 12 -24.03 8.25 5.82
CA PRO A 12 -22.68 7.90 6.21
C PRO A 12 -22.67 6.64 7.07
N LEU A 13 -21.67 5.79 6.86
CA LEU A 13 -21.50 4.58 7.63
C LEU A 13 -20.97 4.93 9.03
N SER A 14 -21.38 4.16 10.02
CA SER A 14 -20.91 4.32 11.39
C SER A 14 -19.68 3.45 11.59
N LEU A 15 -18.57 4.07 11.90
CA LEU A 15 -17.30 3.39 12.07
C LEU A 15 -16.91 3.34 13.54
N LEU A 16 -16.55 2.16 14.00
CA LEU A 16 -15.93 1.95 15.30
C LEU A 16 -14.45 1.67 15.08
N TRP A 17 -13.60 2.61 15.48
CA TRP A 17 -12.17 2.49 15.30
C TRP A 17 -11.55 1.56 16.35
N GLU A 18 -10.81 0.56 15.86
CA GLU A 18 -10.02 -0.35 16.69
C GLU A 18 -8.55 0.04 16.72
N ARG A 19 -8.08 0.64 15.63
CA ARG A 19 -6.75 1.24 15.53
C ARG A 19 -6.88 2.52 14.73
N PRO A 20 -6.36 3.66 15.21
CA PRO A 20 -6.51 4.92 14.51
C PRO A 20 -5.63 5.00 13.26
N ILE A 21 -6.00 5.90 12.36
CA ILE A 21 -5.14 6.27 11.24
C ILE A 21 -3.86 6.87 11.81
N ARG A 22 -2.75 6.44 11.25
CA ARG A 22 -1.44 6.94 11.67
C ARG A 22 -0.53 7.14 10.48
N ARG A 23 0.16 8.27 10.49
CA ARG A 23 1.21 8.60 9.53
C ARG A 23 2.48 8.86 10.30
N ASP A 24 3.57 8.31 9.83
CA ASP A 24 4.87 8.50 10.46
C ASP A 24 5.93 8.46 9.37
N ARG A 25 7.06 9.11 9.62
CA ARG A 25 8.20 9.02 8.72
C ARG A 25 9.49 9.11 9.50
N LYS A 26 10.48 8.38 9.02
CA LYS A 26 11.79 8.30 9.65
C LYS A 26 12.86 8.41 8.57
N VAL A 27 14.01 8.93 8.97
CA VAL A 27 15.19 8.94 8.12
C VAL A 27 16.33 8.35 8.95
N ALA A 28 17.04 7.41 8.35
CA ALA A 28 18.17 6.77 8.96
C ALA A 28 19.30 6.66 7.94
N THR A 29 20.52 6.89 8.37
CA THR A 29 21.72 6.73 7.56
C THR A 29 22.62 5.74 8.26
N ASP A 30 23.07 4.71 7.56
CA ASP A 30 23.94 3.71 8.16
C ASP A 30 25.41 4.07 7.95
N GLN A 31 26.30 3.27 8.53
CA GLN A 31 27.75 3.49 8.47
C GLN A 31 28.32 3.26 7.06
N ASN A 32 27.57 2.55 6.21
CA ASN A 32 28.02 2.21 4.87
C ASN A 32 27.63 3.25 3.83
N GLY A 33 26.90 4.29 4.24
CA GLY A 33 26.51 5.38 3.36
C GLY A 33 25.13 5.24 2.74
N TRP A 34 24.33 4.27 3.16
CA TRP A 34 22.93 4.16 2.74
C TRP A 34 22.06 5.07 3.58
N THR A 35 21.19 5.79 2.92
CA THR A 35 20.12 6.56 3.58
C THR A 35 18.80 5.87 3.27
N GLU A 36 18.00 5.71 4.31
CA GLU A 36 16.70 5.07 4.19
C GLU A 36 15.64 6.01 4.76
N ARG A 37 14.59 6.25 3.99
CA ARG A 37 13.43 7.05 4.41
C ARG A 37 12.23 6.15 4.40
N THR A 38 11.55 6.04 5.54
CA THR A 38 10.36 5.22 5.66
C THR A 38 9.15 6.10 5.92
N TYR A 39 8.05 5.75 5.26
CA TYR A 39 6.77 6.42 5.39
C TYR A 39 5.73 5.39 5.77
N LEU A 40 5.29 5.46 7.02
CA LEU A 40 4.20 4.59 7.47
C LEU A 40 2.87 5.16 7.01
N LYS A 41 2.07 4.32 6.38
CA LYS A 41 0.71 4.62 5.98
C LYS A 41 -0.21 3.62 6.64
N ASP A 42 -0.48 3.82 7.92
CA ASP A 42 -1.44 3.00 8.64
C ASP A 42 -2.81 3.65 8.48
N ASP A 43 -3.67 3.05 7.67
CA ASP A 43 -5.02 3.53 7.45
C ASP A 43 -5.97 3.09 8.55
N GLY A 44 -5.43 2.38 9.55
CA GLY A 44 -6.19 2.01 10.73
C GLY A 44 -6.98 0.73 10.54
N ALA A 45 -7.71 0.40 11.58
CA ALA A 45 -8.64 -0.70 11.57
C ALA A 45 -9.94 -0.22 12.17
N TYR A 46 -11.05 -0.56 11.53
CA TYR A 46 -12.36 -0.13 11.97
C TYR A 46 -13.41 -1.16 11.62
N ARG A 47 -14.47 -1.15 12.39
CA ARG A 47 -15.63 -1.97 12.12
C ARG A 47 -16.75 -1.08 11.62
N ILE A 48 -17.41 -1.49 10.56
CA ILE A 48 -18.59 -0.82 10.03
C ILE A 48 -19.79 -1.43 10.75
N GLU A 49 -20.48 -0.61 11.55
CA GLU A 49 -21.56 -1.11 12.42
C GLU A 49 -22.73 -1.68 11.64
N GLU A 50 -23.09 -1.06 10.52
CA GLU A 50 -24.28 -1.42 9.75
C GLU A 50 -24.26 -2.85 9.23
N HIS A 51 -23.09 -3.41 8.96
CA HIS A 51 -23.00 -4.79 8.45
C HIS A 51 -21.88 -5.62 9.08
N GLY A 52 -21.24 -5.11 10.13
CA GLY A 52 -20.28 -5.89 10.91
C GLY A 52 -18.97 -6.21 10.23
N MET A 53 -18.66 -5.56 9.12
CA MET A 53 -17.39 -5.74 8.44
C MET A 53 -16.28 -5.01 9.19
N THR A 54 -15.18 -5.71 9.46
CA THR A 54 -13.96 -5.10 9.97
C THR A 54 -12.98 -4.92 8.81
N VAL A 55 -12.40 -3.73 8.73
CA VAL A 55 -11.39 -3.39 7.70
C VAL A 55 -10.11 -2.99 8.43
N ASP A 56 -9.01 -3.59 8.04
CA ASP A 56 -7.68 -3.30 8.59
C ASP A 56 -6.75 -3.08 7.40
N ALA A 57 -6.16 -1.87 7.31
CA ALA A 57 -5.33 -1.53 6.17
C ALA A 57 -4.09 -0.77 6.63
N ARG A 58 -2.94 -1.16 6.10
CA ARG A 58 -1.68 -0.47 6.37
C ARG A 58 -0.65 -0.72 5.29
N GLY A 59 0.23 0.24 5.15
CA GLY A 59 1.33 0.17 4.20
C GLY A 59 2.60 0.79 4.75
N LEU A 60 3.69 0.47 4.10
CA LEU A 60 5.01 1.03 4.39
C LEU A 60 5.70 1.30 3.06
N LEU A 61 6.17 2.52 2.90
CA LEU A 61 6.97 2.92 1.75
C LEU A 61 8.37 3.23 2.23
N THR A 62 9.36 2.61 1.62
CA THR A 62 10.76 2.81 1.96
C THR A 62 11.51 3.29 0.72
N TYR A 63 12.19 4.43 0.85
CA TYR A 63 13.13 4.91 -0.16
C TYR A 63 14.53 4.68 0.36
N ARG A 64 15.38 4.08 -0.47
CA ARG A 64 16.79 3.84 -0.16
C ARG A 64 17.67 4.44 -1.23
N SER A 65 18.77 5.03 -0.82
CA SER A 65 19.78 5.51 -1.76
C SER A 65 21.16 5.45 -1.11
N TYR A 66 22.16 5.22 -1.94
CA TYR A 66 23.55 5.16 -1.49
C TYR A 66 24.21 6.49 -1.78
N ARG A 67 24.59 7.22 -0.70
CA ARG A 67 25.26 8.53 -0.80
C ARG A 67 24.52 9.45 -1.77
N ASP A 68 25.24 10.00 -2.74
CA ASP A 68 24.67 10.89 -3.75
C ASP A 68 24.47 10.23 -5.10
N ASP A 69 24.45 8.89 -5.13
CA ASP A 69 24.26 8.15 -6.37
C ASP A 69 22.78 7.99 -6.66
N PRO A 70 22.21 8.75 -7.63
CA PRO A 70 20.78 8.64 -7.94
C PRO A 70 20.41 7.31 -8.58
N LEU A 71 21.38 6.57 -9.15
CA LEU A 71 21.11 5.27 -9.75
C LEU A 71 21.00 4.16 -8.71
N SER A 72 21.46 4.41 -7.49
CA SER A 72 21.27 3.48 -6.37
C SER A 72 19.87 3.55 -5.76
N ALA A 73 19.10 4.57 -6.12
CA ALA A 73 17.81 4.81 -5.50
C ALA A 73 16.83 3.69 -5.80
N GLU A 74 16.12 3.25 -4.78
CA GLU A 74 15.04 2.30 -4.95
C GLU A 74 13.89 2.64 -3.99
N ALA A 75 12.69 2.27 -4.40
CA ALA A 75 11.50 2.39 -3.58
C ALA A 75 10.91 1.01 -3.35
N ILE A 76 10.56 0.71 -2.12
CA ILE A 76 9.95 -0.56 -1.74
C ILE A 76 8.62 -0.22 -1.08
N TYR A 77 7.53 -0.78 -1.61
CA TYR A 77 6.20 -0.51 -1.12
C TYR A 77 5.51 -1.80 -0.74
N GLY A 78 5.03 -1.87 0.48
CA GLY A 78 4.18 -2.96 0.93
C GLY A 78 2.86 -2.40 1.44
N TYR A 79 1.76 -3.02 1.05
CA TYR A 79 0.43 -2.62 1.49
C TYR A 79 -0.43 -3.84 1.68
N GLN A 80 -1.27 -3.80 2.71
CA GLN A 80 -2.15 -4.90 3.04
C GLN A 80 -3.51 -4.36 3.45
N ILE A 81 -4.57 -4.94 2.90
CA ILE A 81 -5.94 -4.69 3.34
C ILE A 81 -6.54 -6.02 3.74
N ARG A 82 -7.05 -6.10 4.96
CA ARG A 82 -7.81 -7.24 5.44
C ARG A 82 -9.24 -6.81 5.69
N GLN A 83 -10.17 -7.62 5.20
CA GLN A 83 -11.60 -7.48 5.48
C GLN A 83 -12.08 -8.75 6.15
N SER A 84 -12.86 -8.62 7.21
CA SER A 84 -13.37 -9.78 7.92
C SER A 84 -14.77 -9.53 8.45
N ARG A 85 -15.56 -10.59 8.49
CA ARG A 85 -16.90 -10.60 9.04
C ARG A 85 -17.29 -12.01 9.39
N ASP A 86 -17.74 -12.21 10.63
CA ASP A 86 -18.09 -13.52 11.15
C ASP A 86 -16.91 -14.50 11.02
N HIS A 87 -17.07 -15.58 10.25
CA HIS A 87 -16.02 -16.57 10.03
C HIS A 87 -15.24 -16.37 8.74
N TRP A 88 -15.54 -15.31 8.00
CA TRP A 88 -14.90 -15.01 6.72
C TRP A 88 -13.86 -13.92 6.88
N ASN A 89 -12.72 -14.10 6.22
CA ASN A 89 -11.77 -13.02 6.06
C ASN A 89 -11.10 -13.10 4.70
N ALA A 90 -10.77 -11.95 4.17
CA ALA A 90 -10.04 -11.83 2.91
C ALA A 90 -8.93 -10.81 3.10
N THR A 91 -7.78 -11.08 2.54
CA THR A 91 -6.62 -10.19 2.58
C THR A 91 -6.12 -9.97 1.18
N VAL A 92 -5.83 -8.71 0.85
CA VAL A 92 -5.12 -8.35 -0.37
C VAL A 92 -3.79 -7.76 0.06
N GLU A 93 -2.71 -8.29 -0.49
CA GLU A 93 -1.34 -7.84 -0.21
C GLU A 93 -0.67 -7.40 -1.50
N CYS A 94 0.15 -6.37 -1.39
CA CYS A 94 0.92 -5.85 -2.50
C CYS A 94 2.35 -5.59 -2.02
N ASP A 95 3.32 -6.12 -2.75
CA ASP A 95 4.74 -5.83 -2.54
C ASP A 95 5.31 -5.36 -3.87
N LEU A 96 5.85 -4.15 -3.91
CA LEU A 96 6.44 -3.61 -5.12
C LEU A 96 7.81 -3.03 -4.81
N ARG A 97 8.73 -3.22 -5.75
CA ARG A 97 10.05 -2.60 -5.73
C ARG A 97 10.28 -1.87 -7.05
N VAL A 98 10.66 -0.61 -6.95
CA VAL A 98 11.05 0.20 -8.09
C VAL A 98 12.53 0.50 -7.96
N SER A 99 13.30 0.14 -8.96
CA SER A 99 14.72 0.44 -9.06
C SER A 99 15.01 1.03 -10.42
N CYS A 100 16.23 1.49 -10.64
CA CYS A 100 16.56 2.10 -11.92
C CYS A 100 18.04 1.90 -12.27
N ASN A 101 18.32 2.04 -13.56
CA ASN A 101 19.64 2.30 -14.08
C ASN A 101 19.58 3.58 -14.91
N ALA A 102 20.63 3.87 -15.69
CA ALA A 102 20.67 5.09 -16.48
C ALA A 102 19.58 5.18 -17.56
N GLN A 103 19.08 4.04 -18.03
CA GLN A 103 18.14 3.98 -19.14
C GLN A 103 16.72 3.63 -18.72
N ARG A 104 16.51 2.89 -17.65
CA ARG A 104 15.21 2.30 -17.35
C ARG A 104 14.89 2.31 -15.87
N PHE A 105 13.59 2.37 -15.60
CA PHE A 105 13.03 1.96 -14.32
C PHE A 105 12.59 0.51 -14.43
N ARG A 106 12.75 -0.24 -13.36
CA ARG A 106 12.22 -1.58 -13.23
C ARG A 106 11.23 -1.61 -12.09
N VAL A 107 10.05 -2.16 -12.36
CA VAL A 107 9.02 -2.41 -11.34
C VAL A 107 8.86 -3.90 -11.20
N LYS A 108 9.06 -4.41 -9.99
CA LYS A 108 8.97 -5.82 -9.71
C LYS A 108 8.22 -6.03 -8.40
N GLY A 109 7.36 -7.02 -8.38
CA GLY A 109 6.63 -7.33 -7.17
C GLY A 109 5.51 -8.30 -7.40
N GLU A 110 4.52 -8.24 -6.53
CA GLU A 110 3.47 -9.23 -6.50
C GLU A 110 2.22 -8.66 -5.83
N PHE A 111 1.07 -9.03 -6.37
CA PHE A 111 -0.23 -8.86 -5.72
C PHE A 111 -0.76 -10.23 -5.34
N ARG A 112 -1.19 -10.39 -4.11
CA ARG A 112 -1.75 -11.64 -3.62
C ARG A 112 -3.10 -11.39 -2.98
N ALA A 113 -4.03 -12.31 -3.22
CA ALA A 113 -5.32 -12.32 -2.53
C ALA A 113 -5.45 -13.64 -1.79
N LEU A 114 -5.82 -13.55 -0.53
CA LEU A 114 -6.00 -14.70 0.35
C LEU A 114 -7.42 -14.69 0.89
N GLU A 115 -8.01 -15.88 1.05
CA GLU A 115 -9.29 -16.05 1.70
C GLU A 115 -9.15 -17.10 2.76
N ASP A 116 -9.52 -16.75 4.01
CA ASP A 116 -9.37 -17.62 5.17
C ASP A 116 -7.98 -18.24 5.29
N GLY A 117 -6.95 -17.44 4.95
CA GLY A 117 -5.55 -17.84 5.03
C GLY A 117 -5.04 -18.60 3.82
N GLY A 118 -5.88 -18.97 2.88
CA GLY A 118 -5.49 -19.68 1.67
C GLY A 118 -5.30 -18.73 0.50
N LEU A 119 -4.25 -18.95 -0.28
CA LEU A 119 -3.98 -18.13 -1.47
C LEU A 119 -5.01 -18.45 -2.55
N VAL A 120 -5.75 -17.44 -3.01
CA VAL A 120 -6.76 -17.59 -4.06
C VAL A 120 -6.37 -16.92 -5.37
N ALA A 121 -5.46 -15.97 -5.33
CA ALA A 121 -4.96 -15.31 -6.53
C ALA A 121 -3.57 -14.76 -6.29
N ASP A 122 -2.74 -14.78 -7.32
CA ASP A 122 -1.39 -14.27 -7.30
C ASP A 122 -1.08 -13.65 -8.66
N ARG A 123 -0.59 -12.42 -8.63
CA ARG A 123 -0.26 -11.67 -9.85
C ARG A 123 1.12 -11.09 -9.73
N PRO A 124 2.13 -11.76 -10.31
CA PRO A 124 3.47 -11.17 -10.35
C PRO A 124 3.50 -9.96 -11.27
N VAL A 125 4.32 -8.99 -10.90
CA VAL A 125 4.56 -7.77 -11.67
C VAL A 125 6.05 -7.71 -11.93
N ASP A 126 6.45 -7.62 -13.19
CA ASP A 126 7.84 -7.42 -13.55
C ASP A 126 7.89 -6.76 -14.92
N PHE A 127 8.20 -5.47 -14.93
CA PHE A 127 8.32 -4.74 -16.18
C PHE A 127 9.34 -3.62 -16.07
N LYS A 128 9.77 -3.12 -17.22
CA LYS A 128 10.71 -2.03 -17.34
C LYS A 128 10.08 -0.88 -18.12
N VAL A 129 10.40 0.35 -17.68
CA VAL A 129 9.94 1.56 -18.34
C VAL A 129 11.16 2.39 -18.70
N GLN A 130 11.21 2.85 -19.93
CA GLN A 130 12.32 3.68 -20.38
C GLN A 130 12.25 5.05 -19.69
N ARG A 131 13.39 5.53 -19.23
CA ARG A 131 13.51 6.86 -18.66
C ARG A 131 13.58 7.86 -19.81
N ARG A 132 12.78 8.93 -19.72
CA ARG A 132 12.70 9.91 -20.79
C ARG A 132 13.38 11.23 -20.47
N TRP A 133 13.69 11.44 -19.21
CA TRP A 133 14.13 12.75 -18.75
C TRP A 133 15.44 12.71 -18.00
N VAL A 134 16.34 11.96 -18.48
CA VAL A 134 17.65 11.83 -17.83
C VAL A 134 18.75 12.33 -18.71
#